data_43f74819916b5b92102e2f3858adaee4
#
_entry.id   43f74819916b5b92102e2f3858adaee4
#
_cell.length_a   1.000
_cell.length_b   1.000
_cell.length_c   1.000
_cell.angle_alpha   90.00
_cell.angle_beta   90.00
_cell.angle_gamma   90.00
#
_symmetry.space_group_name_H-M   'P 1'
#
loop_
_entity.id
_entity.type
_entity.pdbx_description
1 polymer ?
#
loop_
_entity_poly.entity_id
_entity_poly.type
_entity_poly.pdbx_seq_one_letter_code
_entity_poly.pdbx_strand_id
1 'polypeptide(L)'
;MPAEPDPAADTSKVPGTFKAFVSKFPALADAHEQIAQAVDAVGPLDHRICQLIKIGISMGAGLESATRSHVRRACEAGATPAEIEQAILLGMNTVGFPRTVAAWSWAQTQFERDRQEGNGGMA
;
A
#
# COMPACT_ATOMS: atom_id res chain seq x y z
N MET A 1 -24.18 11.57 -0.33
CA MET A 1 -23.70 10.33 0.21
C MET A 1 -22.46 10.60 1.06
N PRO A 2 -22.45 10.09 2.25
CA PRO A 2 -21.21 10.25 2.99
C PRO A 2 -20.07 9.63 2.23
N ALA A 3 -18.93 10.25 2.32
CA ALA A 3 -17.76 9.70 1.67
C ALA A 3 -17.54 8.26 2.17
N GLU A 4 -17.15 7.38 1.27
CA GLU A 4 -16.72 6.07 1.69
C GLU A 4 -15.59 6.24 2.70
N PRO A 5 -15.59 5.46 3.77
CA PRO A 5 -14.42 5.48 4.63
C PRO A 5 -13.19 5.20 3.78
N ASP A 6 -12.14 5.96 4.00
CA ASP A 6 -10.88 5.65 3.36
C ASP A 6 -10.56 4.18 3.66
N PRO A 7 -10.36 3.34 2.65
CA PRO A 7 -10.02 1.94 2.91
C PRO A 7 -8.85 1.77 3.86
N ALA A 8 -7.95 2.75 3.89
CA ALA A 8 -6.81 2.71 4.80
C ALA A 8 -7.14 3.14 6.22
N ALA A 9 -8.37 3.60 6.47
CA ALA A 9 -8.79 4.04 7.81
C ALA A 9 -9.24 2.89 8.70
N ASP A 10 -9.43 1.71 8.14
CA ASP A 10 -9.80 0.54 8.92
C ASP A 10 -8.68 0.16 9.88
N THR A 11 -9.03 -0.29 11.09
CA THR A 11 -8.06 -0.68 12.09
C THR A 11 -7.40 -2.02 11.79
N SER A 12 -8.00 -2.84 10.95
CA SER A 12 -7.39 -4.09 10.52
C SER A 12 -6.49 -3.82 9.32
N LYS A 13 -5.62 -4.77 8.99
CA LYS A 13 -4.78 -4.64 7.80
C LYS A 13 -5.60 -4.62 6.52
N VAL A 14 -6.78 -5.25 6.54
CA VAL A 14 -7.67 -5.26 5.40
C VAL A 14 -8.78 -4.24 5.65
N PRO A 15 -8.88 -3.18 4.85
CA PRO A 15 -9.90 -2.15 5.05
C PRO A 15 -11.32 -2.72 5.00
N GLY A 16 -12.22 -2.14 5.82
CA GLY A 16 -13.61 -2.58 5.87
C GLY A 16 -14.33 -2.46 4.55
N THR A 17 -14.10 -1.36 3.84
CA THR A 17 -14.68 -1.17 2.50
C THR A 17 -14.20 -2.24 1.53
N PHE A 18 -12.91 -2.58 1.59
CA PHE A 18 -12.35 -3.63 0.75
C PHE A 18 -13.00 -4.97 1.06
N LYS A 19 -13.15 -5.30 2.36
CA LYS A 19 -13.83 -6.54 2.76
C LYS A 19 -15.25 -6.60 2.24
N ALA A 20 -15.98 -5.49 2.32
CA ALA A 20 -17.35 -5.42 1.83
C ALA A 20 -17.38 -5.65 0.33
N PHE A 21 -16.46 -5.04 -0.42
CA PHE A 21 -16.39 -5.23 -1.86
C PHE A 21 -16.10 -6.67 -2.22
N VAL A 22 -15.12 -7.29 -1.57
CA VAL A 22 -14.75 -8.68 -1.83
C VAL A 22 -15.92 -9.61 -1.54
N SER A 23 -16.65 -9.37 -0.45
CA SER A 23 -17.80 -10.18 -0.09
C SER A 23 -18.92 -10.07 -1.13
N LYS A 24 -19.11 -8.88 -1.69
CA LYS A 24 -20.19 -8.65 -2.65
C LYS A 24 -19.81 -9.09 -4.07
N PHE A 25 -18.54 -8.94 -4.43
CA PHE A 25 -18.07 -9.24 -5.78
C PHE A 25 -16.84 -10.15 -5.75
N PRO A 26 -17.00 -11.39 -5.26
CA PRO A 26 -15.84 -12.26 -5.08
C PRO A 26 -15.12 -12.61 -6.38
N ALA A 27 -15.86 -12.77 -7.47
CA ALA A 27 -15.23 -13.11 -8.73
C ALA A 27 -14.34 -11.99 -9.25
N LEU A 28 -14.73 -10.74 -9.04
CA LEU A 28 -13.91 -9.60 -9.43
C LEU A 28 -12.66 -9.49 -8.55
N ALA A 29 -12.80 -9.72 -7.27
CA ALA A 29 -11.68 -9.72 -6.35
C ALA A 29 -10.67 -10.80 -6.70
N ASP A 30 -11.16 -12.02 -7.02
CA ASP A 30 -10.30 -13.12 -7.43
C ASP A 30 -9.57 -12.81 -8.73
N ALA A 31 -10.27 -12.26 -9.71
CA ALA A 31 -9.65 -11.89 -10.99
C ALA A 31 -8.59 -10.82 -10.79
N HIS A 32 -8.84 -9.85 -9.94
CA HIS A 32 -7.86 -8.81 -9.64
C HIS A 32 -6.62 -9.40 -8.97
N GLU A 33 -6.81 -10.31 -8.02
CA GLU A 33 -5.69 -10.98 -7.36
C GLU A 33 -4.86 -11.80 -8.35
N GLN A 34 -5.53 -12.47 -9.28
CA GLN A 34 -4.83 -13.23 -10.31
C GLN A 34 -4.00 -12.33 -11.21
N ILE A 35 -4.52 -11.14 -11.56
CA ILE A 35 -3.75 -10.16 -12.33
C ILE A 35 -2.52 -9.73 -11.55
N ALA A 36 -2.66 -9.43 -10.27
CA ALA A 36 -1.54 -9.00 -9.44
C ALA A 36 -0.45 -10.07 -9.38
N GLN A 37 -0.85 -11.33 -9.22
CA GLN A 37 0.08 -12.45 -9.18
C GLN A 37 0.77 -12.65 -10.53
N ALA A 38 0.02 -12.55 -11.62
CA ALA A 38 0.56 -12.71 -12.96
C ALA A 38 1.59 -11.61 -13.28
N VAL A 39 1.30 -10.38 -12.88
CA VAL A 39 2.20 -9.24 -13.09
C VAL A 39 3.50 -9.45 -12.31
N ASP A 40 3.41 -9.87 -11.05
CA ASP A 40 4.59 -10.17 -10.25
C ASP A 40 5.42 -11.31 -10.87
N ALA A 41 4.75 -12.31 -11.42
CA ALA A 41 5.42 -13.49 -11.96
C ALA A 41 6.14 -13.24 -13.29
N VAL A 42 5.90 -12.09 -13.93
CA VAL A 42 6.62 -11.75 -15.17
C VAL A 42 8.14 -11.74 -14.94
N GLY A 43 8.57 -11.30 -13.76
CA GLY A 43 10.00 -11.19 -13.48
C GLY A 43 10.70 -10.20 -14.40
N PRO A 44 12.01 -9.92 -14.21
CA PRO A 44 12.91 -10.49 -13.20
C PRO A 44 12.90 -9.79 -11.84
N LEU A 45 12.07 -8.75 -11.63
CA LEU A 45 12.07 -8.01 -10.36
C LEU A 45 11.38 -8.87 -9.31
N ASP A 46 12.00 -8.96 -8.12
CA ASP A 46 11.39 -9.71 -7.03
C ASP A 46 10.21 -8.93 -6.42
N HIS A 47 9.45 -9.61 -5.57
CA HIS A 47 8.23 -9.05 -5.00
C HIS A 47 8.50 -7.79 -4.18
N ARG A 48 9.59 -7.76 -3.41
CA ARG A 48 9.96 -6.59 -2.60
C ARG A 48 10.20 -5.37 -3.49
N ILE A 49 10.96 -5.53 -4.55
CA ILE A 49 11.24 -4.44 -5.49
C ILE A 49 9.96 -4.00 -6.20
N CYS A 50 9.13 -4.96 -6.60
CA CYS A 50 7.84 -4.63 -7.22
C CYS A 50 6.99 -3.76 -6.31
N GLN A 51 6.93 -4.05 -5.02
CA GLN A 51 6.14 -3.26 -4.09
C GLN A 51 6.74 -1.86 -3.90
N LEU A 52 8.05 -1.72 -3.86
CA LEU A 52 8.69 -0.41 -3.79
C LEU A 52 8.35 0.44 -5.02
N ILE A 53 8.37 -0.16 -6.19
CA ILE A 53 8.00 0.52 -7.44
C ILE A 53 6.52 0.92 -7.39
N LYS A 54 5.65 0.05 -6.91
CA LYS A 54 4.21 0.35 -6.82
C LYS A 54 3.90 1.46 -5.82
N ILE A 55 4.71 1.60 -4.78
CA ILE A 55 4.62 2.77 -3.89
C ILE A 55 4.81 4.04 -4.71
N GLY A 56 5.87 4.08 -5.54
CA GLY A 56 6.13 5.24 -6.38
C GLY A 56 5.01 5.51 -7.38
N ILE A 57 4.50 4.47 -8.02
CA ILE A 57 3.41 4.60 -9.00
C ILE A 57 2.16 5.15 -8.33
N SER A 58 1.77 4.57 -7.20
CA SER A 58 0.52 4.95 -6.52
C SER A 58 0.60 6.34 -5.92
N MET A 59 1.72 6.71 -5.31
CA MET A 59 1.87 8.04 -4.77
C MET A 59 1.88 9.09 -5.86
N GLY A 60 2.52 8.79 -6.99
CA GLY A 60 2.55 9.70 -8.13
C GLY A 60 1.16 9.96 -8.69
N ALA A 61 0.29 8.96 -8.64
CA ALA A 61 -1.09 9.09 -9.06
C ALA A 61 -2.00 9.69 -7.98
N GLY A 62 -1.48 9.96 -6.79
CA GLY A 62 -2.27 10.52 -5.70
C GLY A 62 -3.20 9.53 -5.02
N LEU A 63 -2.88 8.26 -5.08
CA LEU A 63 -3.74 7.20 -4.57
C LEU A 63 -3.31 6.84 -3.15
N GLU A 64 -3.87 7.52 -2.16
CA GLU A 64 -3.45 7.34 -0.77
C GLU A 64 -3.63 5.91 -0.29
N SER A 65 -4.82 5.34 -0.48
CA SER A 65 -5.10 3.99 0.01
C SER A 65 -4.22 2.95 -0.66
N ALA A 66 -3.99 3.08 -1.97
CA ALA A 66 -3.11 2.18 -2.69
C ALA A 66 -1.67 2.30 -2.19
N THR A 67 -1.22 3.54 -1.95
CA THR A 67 0.13 3.76 -1.41
C THR A 67 0.30 3.07 -0.07
N ARG A 68 -0.66 3.22 0.84
CA ARG A 68 -0.59 2.56 2.14
C ARG A 68 -0.58 1.04 2.01
N SER A 69 -1.39 0.51 1.09
CA SER A 69 -1.44 -0.92 0.83
C SER A 69 -0.08 -1.44 0.37
N HIS A 70 0.55 -0.72 -0.56
CA HIS A 70 1.86 -1.14 -1.05
C HIS A 70 2.97 -0.96 0.00
N VAL A 71 2.86 0.05 0.88
CA VAL A 71 3.77 0.19 2.01
C VAL A 71 3.67 -1.04 2.91
N ARG A 72 2.47 -1.46 3.28
CA ARG A 72 2.27 -2.64 4.10
C ARG A 72 2.87 -3.89 3.43
N ARG A 73 2.56 -4.07 2.15
CA ARG A 73 3.04 -5.24 1.40
C ARG A 73 4.55 -5.23 1.23
N ALA A 74 5.14 -4.04 1.06
CA ALA A 74 6.59 -3.93 0.99
C ALA A 74 7.23 -4.36 2.30
N CYS A 75 6.68 -3.94 3.43
CA CYS A 75 7.17 -4.37 4.74
C CYS A 75 7.06 -5.89 4.89
N GLU A 76 5.94 -6.48 4.48
CA GLU A 76 5.73 -7.91 4.53
C GLU A 76 6.73 -8.66 3.65
N ALA A 77 7.16 -8.04 2.56
CA ALA A 77 8.14 -8.60 1.64
C ALA A 77 9.59 -8.37 2.08
N GLY A 78 9.79 -7.74 3.23
CA GLY A 78 11.12 -7.54 3.81
C GLY A 78 11.76 -6.18 3.53
N ALA A 79 11.03 -5.24 2.93
CA ALA A 79 11.57 -3.90 2.73
C ALA A 79 11.65 -3.17 4.08
N THR A 80 12.74 -2.43 4.27
CA THR A 80 12.92 -1.64 5.47
C THR A 80 12.17 -0.32 5.35
N PRO A 81 11.83 0.33 6.48
CA PRO A 81 11.28 1.68 6.43
C PRO A 81 12.15 2.66 5.66
N ALA A 82 13.47 2.54 5.78
CA ALA A 82 14.39 3.42 5.05
C ALA A 82 14.27 3.21 3.53
N GLU A 83 14.12 1.97 3.09
CA GLU A 83 13.93 1.68 1.66
C GLU A 83 12.62 2.26 1.15
N ILE A 84 11.56 2.11 1.93
CA ILE A 84 10.24 2.63 1.58
C ILE A 84 10.30 4.15 1.52
N GLU A 85 10.94 4.79 2.49
CA GLU A 85 11.08 6.24 2.48
C GLU A 85 11.85 6.72 1.27
N GLN A 86 12.92 6.02 0.89
CA GLN A 86 13.67 6.41 -0.31
C GLN A 86 12.82 6.27 -1.56
N ALA A 87 12.01 5.21 -1.68
CA ALA A 87 11.10 5.05 -2.81
C ALA A 87 10.18 6.27 -2.94
N ILE A 88 9.68 6.78 -1.82
CA ILE A 88 8.82 7.97 -1.81
C ILE A 88 9.63 9.22 -2.17
N LEU A 89 10.83 9.37 -1.59
CA LEU A 89 11.66 10.56 -1.82
C LEU A 89 12.09 10.69 -3.27
N LEU A 90 12.14 9.59 -4.02
CA LEU A 90 12.45 9.65 -5.44
C LEU A 90 11.40 10.41 -6.24
N GLY A 91 10.23 10.64 -5.67
CA GLY A 91 9.21 11.48 -6.30
C GLY A 91 9.46 12.97 -6.18
N MET A 92 10.43 13.40 -5.33
CA MET A 92 10.61 14.81 -4.99
C MET A 92 10.77 15.70 -6.22
N ASN A 93 11.59 15.29 -7.15
CA ASN A 93 11.86 16.08 -8.36
C ASN A 93 11.13 15.53 -9.59
N THR A 94 10.14 14.68 -9.40
CA THR A 94 9.33 14.10 -10.48
C THR A 94 7.88 14.52 -10.36
N VAL A 95 7.28 14.33 -9.18
CA VAL A 95 5.87 14.68 -8.95
C VAL A 95 5.71 15.84 -7.97
N GLY A 96 6.79 16.33 -7.41
CA GLY A 96 6.80 17.55 -6.63
C GLY A 96 6.83 17.35 -5.13
N PHE A 97 7.23 18.42 -4.44
CA PHE A 97 7.44 18.41 -3.01
C PHE A 97 6.16 18.14 -2.21
N PRO A 98 5.04 18.84 -2.48
CA PRO A 98 3.84 18.61 -1.68
C PRO A 98 3.34 17.17 -1.74
N ARG A 99 3.35 16.56 -2.91
CA ARG A 99 2.93 15.16 -3.06
C ARG A 99 3.87 14.22 -2.29
N THR A 100 5.16 14.50 -2.33
CA THR A 100 6.15 13.69 -1.63
C THR A 100 5.94 13.74 -0.12
N VAL A 101 5.70 14.93 0.42
CA VAL A 101 5.43 15.09 1.86
C VAL A 101 4.16 14.35 2.24
N ALA A 102 3.10 14.47 1.42
CA ALA A 102 1.85 13.77 1.68
C ALA A 102 2.08 12.25 1.70
N ALA A 103 2.76 11.73 0.68
CA ALA A 103 3.02 10.29 0.59
C ALA A 103 3.87 9.79 1.76
N TRP A 104 4.84 10.59 2.19
CA TRP A 104 5.64 10.24 3.36
C TRP A 104 4.75 10.12 4.61
N SER A 105 3.82 11.07 4.77
CA SER A 105 2.91 11.01 5.92
C SER A 105 2.00 9.76 5.86
N TRP A 106 1.58 9.36 4.67
CA TRP A 106 0.78 8.13 4.51
C TRP A 106 1.59 6.90 4.93
N ALA A 107 2.86 6.87 4.56
CA ALA A 107 3.73 5.77 4.95
C ALA A 107 3.92 5.72 6.46
N GLN A 108 4.12 6.88 7.11
CA GLN A 108 4.27 6.91 8.56
C GLN A 108 3.02 6.38 9.26
N THR A 109 1.84 6.75 8.76
CA THR A 109 0.58 6.24 9.30
C THR A 109 0.52 4.71 9.16
N GLN A 110 0.92 4.19 8.01
CA GLN A 110 0.88 2.75 7.79
C GLN A 110 1.89 2.02 8.67
N PHE A 111 3.09 2.55 8.84
CA PHE A 111 4.08 1.97 9.75
C PHE A 111 3.51 1.88 11.17
N GLU A 112 2.85 2.93 11.62
CA GLU A 112 2.26 2.96 12.96
C GLU A 112 1.16 1.91 13.10
N ARG A 113 0.32 1.77 12.09
CA ARG A 113 -0.75 0.75 12.12
C ARG A 113 -0.17 -0.65 12.15
N ASP A 114 0.83 -0.91 11.30
CA ASP A 114 1.47 -2.22 11.25
C ASP A 114 2.11 -2.55 12.59
N ARG A 115 2.76 -1.57 13.22
CA ARG A 115 3.39 -1.76 14.52
C ARG A 115 2.36 -2.09 15.59
N GLN A 116 1.24 -1.35 15.60
CA GLN A 116 0.19 -1.58 16.59
C GLN A 116 -0.44 -2.96 16.41
N GLU A 117 -0.72 -3.36 15.17
CA GLU A 117 -1.28 -4.68 14.91
C GLU A 117 -0.30 -5.79 15.25
N GLY A 118 0.98 -5.60 14.91
CA GLY A 118 2.01 -6.56 15.27
C GLY A 118 2.10 -6.75 16.78
N ASN A 119 2.07 -5.66 17.55
CA ASN A 119 2.10 -5.75 19.01
C ASN A 119 0.83 -6.40 19.54
N GLY A 120 -0.32 -6.05 18.96
CA GLY A 120 -1.58 -6.70 19.36
C GLY A 120 -1.61 -8.17 19.02
N GLY A 121 -1.07 -8.54 17.87
CA GLY A 121 -0.98 -9.95 17.47
C GLY A 121 -0.03 -10.76 18.32
N MET A 122 0.93 -10.12 18.94
CA MET A 122 1.90 -10.77 19.82
C MET A 122 1.43 -10.84 21.27
N ALA A 123 0.44 -10.08 21.60
CA ALA A 123 -0.11 -10.05 22.96
C ALA A 123 -1.12 -11.21 23.22
#